data_9976ddcd7090cb1b9d69952e1c5ddac7
#
_entry.id   9976ddcd7090cb1b9d69952e1c5ddac7
#
_cell.length_a   1.000
_cell.length_b   1.000
_cell.length_c   1.000
_cell.angle_alpha   90.00
_cell.angle_beta   90.00
_cell.angle_gamma   90.00
#
_symmetry.space_group_name_H-M   'P 1'
#
loop_
_entity.id
_entity.type
_entity.pdbx_description
1 polymer ?
#
loop_
_entity_poly.entity_id
_entity_poly.type
_entity_poly.pdbx_seq_one_letter_code
_entity_poly.pdbx_strand_id
1 'polypeptide(L)'
;CEFTAKHGDLDLRFTPAPTAQEGMTGHAMAAARRGAGYRSEVALSGQYQNLRVRGRCDGFDPASRRLDEVKTFKGSLERQPAVQRHLHWAQAKVYGWLLCQQEGWNALDVALVYLDIGSQQETVLVEHCSAQQLQEHFEQHCGRFLLWAGQQLAHRMARDTALQALTFPFGDFRAGQRPLAEAVY
;
A
#
# COMPACT_ATOMS: atom_id res chain seq x y z
N CYS A 1 -3.76 -1.70 -1.71
CA CYS A 1 -4.09 -1.34 -3.11
C CYS A 1 -5.52 -1.66 -3.51
N GLU A 2 -6.03 -2.88 -3.31
CA GLU A 2 -7.41 -3.22 -3.69
C GLU A 2 -8.46 -2.40 -2.92
N PHE A 3 -8.27 -2.22 -1.63
CA PHE A 3 -9.13 -1.37 -0.80
C PHE A 3 -9.15 0.07 -1.30
N THR A 4 -7.99 0.63 -1.61
CA THR A 4 -7.86 2.00 -2.10
C THR A 4 -8.44 2.16 -3.51
N ALA A 5 -8.23 1.17 -4.39
CA ALA A 5 -8.80 1.17 -5.74
C ALA A 5 -10.33 1.10 -5.75
N LYS A 6 -10.95 0.45 -4.75
CA LYS A 6 -12.41 0.36 -4.63
C LYS A 6 -13.06 1.58 -3.98
N HIS A 7 -12.31 2.38 -3.23
CA HIS A 7 -12.82 3.51 -2.44
C HIS A 7 -12.19 4.86 -2.79
N GLY A 8 -11.37 4.92 -3.83
CA GLY A 8 -10.76 6.14 -4.31
C GLY A 8 -10.84 6.26 -5.83
N ASP A 9 -10.90 7.49 -6.32
CA ASP A 9 -10.78 7.82 -7.73
C ASP A 9 -9.34 7.63 -8.22
N LEU A 10 -8.85 6.39 -8.20
CA LEU A 10 -7.55 6.05 -8.75
C LEU A 10 -7.67 5.87 -10.25
N ASP A 11 -7.39 6.93 -10.99
CA ASP A 11 -7.17 6.80 -12.43
C ASP A 11 -5.77 6.23 -12.68
N LEU A 12 -5.71 4.91 -12.81
CA LEU A 12 -4.47 4.19 -13.11
C LEU A 12 -4.02 4.35 -14.58
N ARG A 13 -4.85 4.97 -15.44
CA ARG A 13 -4.59 5.06 -16.88
C ARG A 13 -3.52 6.08 -17.26
N PHE A 14 -3.09 6.93 -16.35
CA PHE A 14 -2.39 8.17 -16.72
C PHE A 14 -0.91 8.24 -16.39
N THR A 15 -0.30 7.24 -15.80
CA THR A 15 1.14 7.28 -15.53
C THR A 15 1.84 6.26 -16.41
N PRO A 16 2.74 6.68 -17.32
CA PRO A 16 3.77 5.77 -17.80
C PRO A 16 4.61 5.39 -16.58
N ALA A 17 4.15 4.34 -15.87
CA ALA A 17 4.87 3.80 -14.74
C ALA A 17 6.16 3.17 -15.27
N PRO A 18 7.29 3.34 -14.58
CA PRO A 18 8.47 2.56 -14.83
C PRO A 18 8.13 1.06 -14.79
N THR A 19 8.83 0.25 -15.56
CA THR A 19 8.72 -1.20 -15.46
C THR A 19 9.16 -1.67 -14.06
N ALA A 20 8.74 -2.85 -13.63
CA ALA A 20 9.15 -3.41 -12.35
C ALA A 20 10.69 -3.45 -12.20
N GLN A 21 11.40 -3.81 -13.29
CA GLN A 21 12.86 -3.80 -13.33
C GLN A 21 13.46 -2.41 -13.09
N GLU A 22 12.93 -1.39 -13.76
CA GLU A 22 13.36 0.00 -13.60
C GLU A 22 13.07 0.51 -12.18
N GLY A 23 11.93 0.11 -11.61
CA GLY A 23 11.59 0.40 -10.22
C GLY A 23 12.63 -0.18 -9.25
N MET A 24 12.94 -1.46 -9.37
CA MET A 24 13.96 -2.12 -8.53
C MET A 24 15.34 -1.46 -8.66
N THR A 25 15.76 -1.16 -9.89
CA THR A 25 17.03 -0.45 -10.14
C THR A 25 17.03 0.93 -9.50
N GLY A 26 15.94 1.67 -9.62
CA GLY A 26 15.81 3.00 -9.02
C GLY A 26 15.87 2.98 -7.48
N HIS A 27 15.23 2.01 -6.83
CA HIS A 27 15.34 1.84 -5.38
C HIS A 27 16.79 1.55 -4.95
N ALA A 28 17.47 0.64 -5.66
CA ALA A 28 18.89 0.37 -5.39
C ALA A 28 19.78 1.60 -5.59
N MET A 29 19.51 2.40 -6.63
CA MET A 29 20.24 3.65 -6.89
C MET A 29 19.99 4.68 -5.78
N ALA A 30 18.76 4.87 -5.34
CA ALA A 30 18.44 5.77 -4.25
C ALA A 30 19.16 5.35 -2.95
N ALA A 31 19.12 4.06 -2.62
CA ALA A 31 19.82 3.52 -1.45
C ALA A 31 21.34 3.73 -1.53
N ALA A 32 21.95 3.51 -2.70
CA ALA A 32 23.40 3.67 -2.91
C ALA A 32 23.90 5.13 -2.74
N ARG A 33 23.01 6.10 -2.84
CA ARG A 33 23.33 7.53 -2.61
C ARG A 33 23.29 7.95 -1.15
N ARG A 34 22.84 7.07 -0.27
CA ARG A 34 22.73 7.33 1.17
C ARG A 34 24.05 7.03 1.87
N GLY A 35 24.21 7.60 3.07
CA GLY A 35 25.40 7.36 3.89
C GLY A 35 25.52 5.93 4.43
N ALA A 36 26.69 5.58 4.98
CA ALA A 36 27.00 4.23 5.45
C ALA A 36 26.09 3.71 6.58
N GLY A 37 25.39 4.60 7.31
CA GLY A 37 24.43 4.22 8.35
C GLY A 37 23.01 3.93 7.85
N TYR A 38 22.74 4.16 6.57
CA TYR A 38 21.42 3.95 5.98
C TYR A 38 21.05 2.47 5.93
N ARG A 39 19.84 2.14 6.37
CA ARG A 39 19.32 0.77 6.35
C ARG A 39 18.23 0.68 5.29
N SER A 40 18.45 -0.13 4.25
CA SER A 40 17.50 -0.34 3.16
C SER A 40 16.69 -1.61 3.34
N GLU A 41 15.49 -1.66 2.73
CA GLU A 41 14.64 -2.86 2.65
C GLU A 41 14.28 -3.44 4.03
N VAL A 42 13.90 -2.59 4.98
CA VAL A 42 13.68 -3.00 6.37
C VAL A 42 12.26 -3.52 6.56
N ALA A 43 12.17 -4.76 7.04
CA ALA A 43 10.90 -5.38 7.39
C ALA A 43 10.31 -4.75 8.65
N LEU A 44 9.07 -4.31 8.56
CA LEU A 44 8.31 -3.69 9.63
C LEU A 44 7.03 -4.47 9.90
N SER A 45 6.59 -4.51 11.15
CA SER A 45 5.32 -5.13 11.51
C SER A 45 4.70 -4.44 12.71
N GLY A 46 3.37 -4.42 12.74
CA GLY A 46 2.59 -3.92 13.87
C GLY A 46 1.24 -4.58 13.92
N GLN A 47 0.48 -4.25 14.95
CA GLN A 47 -0.85 -4.81 15.18
C GLN A 47 -1.82 -3.71 15.56
N TYR A 48 -3.03 -3.80 15.04
CA TYR A 48 -4.18 -3.01 15.46
C TYR A 48 -5.36 -3.94 15.67
N GLN A 49 -5.82 -4.08 16.91
CA GLN A 49 -6.83 -5.07 17.28
C GLN A 49 -6.44 -6.49 16.80
N ASN A 50 -7.27 -7.12 15.98
CA ASN A 50 -7.01 -8.42 15.35
C ASN A 50 -6.31 -8.34 13.98
N LEU A 51 -6.00 -7.14 13.50
CA LEU A 51 -5.32 -6.91 12.22
C LEU A 51 -3.80 -6.86 12.44
N ARG A 52 -3.08 -7.75 11.79
CA ARG A 52 -1.62 -7.69 11.70
C ARG A 52 -1.21 -7.00 10.41
N VAL A 53 -0.47 -5.91 10.52
CA VAL A 53 0.09 -5.16 9.40
C VAL A 53 1.58 -5.50 9.26
N ARG A 54 2.00 -5.85 8.05
CA ARG A 54 3.40 -6.13 7.72
C ARG A 54 3.76 -5.43 6.42
N GLY A 55 4.97 -4.97 6.34
CA GLY A 55 5.51 -4.39 5.13
C GLY A 55 7.02 -4.28 5.18
N ARG A 56 7.57 -3.67 4.16
CA ARG A 56 9.01 -3.42 4.05
C ARG A 56 9.15 -1.99 3.54
N CYS A 57 9.74 -1.13 4.35
CA CYS A 57 10.05 0.23 3.93
C CYS A 57 11.31 0.23 3.04
N ASP A 58 11.38 1.17 2.13
CA ASP A 58 12.52 1.27 1.20
C ASP A 58 13.82 1.56 1.95
N GLY A 59 13.75 2.36 3.01
CA GLY A 59 14.85 2.48 3.93
C GLY A 59 14.73 3.66 4.91
N PHE A 60 15.68 3.75 5.82
CA PHE A 60 15.75 4.86 6.76
C PHE A 60 17.19 5.14 7.22
N ASP A 61 17.43 6.36 7.63
CA ASP A 61 18.66 6.81 8.26
C ASP A 61 18.43 6.99 9.76
N PRO A 62 19.05 6.15 10.62
CA PRO A 62 18.91 6.27 12.08
C PRO A 62 19.49 7.56 12.64
N ALA A 63 20.53 8.11 12.02
CA ALA A 63 21.22 9.30 12.53
C ALA A 63 20.35 10.57 12.41
N SER A 64 19.70 10.75 11.27
CA SER A 64 18.75 11.84 11.03
C SER A 64 17.32 11.51 11.42
N ARG A 65 17.03 10.26 11.81
CA ARG A 65 15.67 9.75 12.06
C ARG A 65 14.73 10.02 10.88
N ARG A 66 15.20 9.72 9.66
CA ARG A 66 14.43 9.95 8.43
C ARG A 66 14.11 8.63 7.74
N LEU A 67 12.81 8.40 7.49
CA LEU A 67 12.32 7.31 6.66
C LEU A 67 12.15 7.81 5.23
N ASP A 68 12.70 7.09 4.27
CA ASP A 68 12.55 7.34 2.84
C ASP A 68 11.56 6.32 2.24
N GLU A 69 10.54 6.82 1.57
CA GLU A 69 9.66 6.06 0.67
C GLU A 69 10.01 6.46 -0.76
N VAL A 70 10.62 5.55 -1.50
CA VAL A 70 11.16 5.81 -2.84
C VAL A 70 10.09 5.51 -3.89
N LYS A 71 9.91 6.42 -4.83
CA LYS A 71 9.04 6.25 -5.99
C LYS A 71 9.77 6.61 -7.27
N THR A 72 9.83 5.70 -8.19
CA THR A 72 10.38 5.95 -9.52
C THR A 72 9.32 6.48 -10.47
N PHE A 73 9.70 7.37 -11.35
CA PHE A 73 8.81 7.93 -12.37
C PHE A 73 9.56 8.22 -13.67
N LYS A 74 8.80 8.53 -14.73
CA LYS A 74 9.32 9.02 -16.01
C LYS A 74 8.59 10.29 -16.41
N GLY A 75 9.33 11.30 -16.81
CA GLY A 75 8.78 12.57 -17.31
C GLY A 75 8.64 13.63 -16.22
N SER A 76 7.51 14.34 -16.17
CA SER A 76 7.32 15.46 -15.21
C SER A 76 6.57 15.03 -13.97
N LEU A 77 7.18 15.24 -12.80
CA LEU A 77 6.56 14.99 -11.50
C LEU A 77 5.33 15.90 -11.26
N GLU A 78 5.25 17.05 -11.91
CA GLU A 78 4.13 17.99 -11.83
C GLU A 78 2.82 17.37 -12.37
N ARG A 79 2.94 16.44 -13.33
CA ARG A 79 1.81 15.73 -13.90
C ARG A 79 1.26 14.61 -13.01
N GLN A 80 1.94 14.32 -11.90
CA GLN A 80 1.48 13.29 -10.99
C GLN A 80 0.17 13.69 -10.34
N PRO A 81 -0.89 12.86 -10.42
CA PRO A 81 -2.16 13.13 -9.76
C PRO A 81 -2.00 13.30 -8.25
N ALA A 82 -2.68 14.28 -7.66
CA ALA A 82 -2.65 14.53 -6.23
C ALA A 82 -3.04 13.29 -5.41
N VAL A 83 -3.98 12.50 -5.92
CA VAL A 83 -4.42 11.23 -5.30
C VAL A 83 -3.27 10.22 -5.19
N GLN A 84 -2.43 10.08 -6.23
CA GLN A 84 -1.25 9.22 -6.15
C GLN A 84 -0.26 9.68 -5.09
N ARG A 85 0.02 10.98 -5.03
CA ARG A 85 0.91 11.54 -4.01
C ARG A 85 0.35 11.32 -2.61
N HIS A 86 -0.97 11.46 -2.44
CA HIS A 86 -1.65 11.16 -1.18
C HIS A 86 -1.47 9.69 -0.76
N LEU A 87 -1.54 8.75 -1.70
CA LEU A 87 -1.30 7.33 -1.42
C LEU A 87 0.15 7.04 -1.01
N HIS A 88 1.11 7.69 -1.65
CA HIS A 88 2.52 7.55 -1.27
C HIS A 88 2.75 8.06 0.16
N TRP A 89 2.18 9.22 0.52
CA TRP A 89 2.22 9.73 1.89
C TRP A 89 1.53 8.79 2.88
N ALA A 90 0.36 8.25 2.51
CA ALA A 90 -0.35 7.32 3.37
C ALA A 90 0.46 6.06 3.67
N GLN A 91 1.13 5.50 2.66
CA GLN A 91 2.03 4.36 2.81
C GLN A 91 3.24 4.71 3.69
N ALA A 92 3.91 5.82 3.40
CA ALA A 92 5.10 6.26 4.12
C ALA A 92 4.79 6.53 5.60
N LYS A 93 3.65 7.15 5.91
CA LYS A 93 3.21 7.41 7.29
C LYS A 93 2.87 6.12 8.06
N VAL A 94 2.29 5.12 7.40
CA VAL A 94 2.11 3.79 8.01
C VAL A 94 3.46 3.17 8.38
N TYR A 95 4.43 3.19 7.48
CA TYR A 95 5.79 2.71 7.79
C TYR A 95 6.46 3.57 8.86
N GLY A 96 6.24 4.89 8.85
CA GLY A 96 6.74 5.79 9.88
C GLY A 96 6.29 5.39 11.28
N TRP A 97 4.99 5.06 11.46
CA TRP A 97 4.48 4.55 12.73
C TRP A 97 5.15 3.24 13.15
N LEU A 98 5.19 2.27 12.24
CA LEU A 98 5.80 0.97 12.52
C LEU A 98 7.28 1.10 12.88
N LEU A 99 7.99 2.01 12.23
CA LEU A 99 9.40 2.31 12.54
C LEU A 99 9.55 3.00 13.90
N CYS A 100 8.69 3.98 14.22
CA CYS A 100 8.67 4.60 15.56
C CYS A 100 8.50 3.56 16.66
N GLN A 101 7.59 2.60 16.48
CA GLN A 101 7.39 1.52 17.45
C GLN A 101 8.63 0.62 17.58
N GLN A 102 9.26 0.27 16.46
CA GLN A 102 10.42 -0.62 16.45
C GLN A 102 11.65 0.01 17.08
N GLU A 103 11.94 1.28 16.76
CA GLU A 103 13.14 1.99 17.21
C GLU A 103 12.92 2.78 18.51
N GLY A 104 11.68 2.85 19.03
CA GLY A 104 11.34 3.62 20.24
C GLY A 104 11.41 5.14 20.04
N TRP A 105 11.10 5.64 18.84
CA TRP A 105 11.17 7.08 18.54
C TRP A 105 9.84 7.80 18.76
N ASN A 106 9.93 9.03 19.28
CA ASN A 106 8.77 9.89 19.52
C ASN A 106 8.40 10.76 18.31
N ALA A 107 9.32 10.90 17.37
CA ALA A 107 9.12 11.63 16.11
C ALA A 107 10.16 11.19 15.09
N LEU A 108 9.84 11.38 13.80
CA LEU A 108 10.77 11.20 12.69
C LEU A 108 10.38 12.07 11.51
N ASP A 109 11.29 12.24 10.57
CA ASP A 109 11.01 12.83 9.28
C ASP A 109 10.59 11.73 8.30
N VAL A 110 9.41 11.88 7.72
CA VAL A 110 8.92 11.03 6.63
C VAL A 110 9.23 11.71 5.31
N ALA A 111 9.96 11.04 4.43
CA ALA A 111 10.37 11.58 3.13
C ALA A 111 9.79 10.76 1.97
N LEU A 112 9.18 11.43 0.99
CA LEU A 112 8.91 10.86 -0.32
C LEU A 112 10.08 11.22 -1.24
N VAL A 113 10.77 10.21 -1.73
CA VAL A 113 11.90 10.35 -2.64
C VAL A 113 11.45 9.95 -4.04
N TYR A 114 11.24 10.93 -4.89
CA TYR A 114 10.88 10.72 -6.29
C TYR A 114 12.14 10.70 -7.16
N LEU A 115 12.47 9.54 -7.73
CA LEU A 115 13.61 9.35 -8.63
C LEU A 115 13.13 9.30 -10.09
N ASP A 116 13.51 10.28 -10.88
CA ASP A 116 13.32 10.23 -12.34
C ASP A 116 14.31 9.24 -12.97
N ILE A 117 13.78 8.21 -13.59
CA ILE A 117 14.60 7.16 -14.24
C ILE A 117 15.41 7.72 -15.43
N GLY A 118 14.88 8.71 -16.14
CA GLY A 118 15.53 9.32 -17.30
C GLY A 118 16.73 10.19 -16.93
N SER A 119 16.52 11.16 -16.05
CA SER A 119 17.56 12.11 -15.62
C SER A 119 18.35 11.64 -14.40
N GLN A 120 17.89 10.62 -13.70
CA GLN A 120 18.43 10.12 -12.44
C GLN A 120 18.44 11.18 -11.32
N GLN A 121 17.62 12.22 -11.42
CA GLN A 121 17.49 13.24 -10.40
C GLN A 121 16.46 12.83 -9.34
N GLU A 122 16.74 13.19 -8.09
CA GLU A 122 15.84 13.00 -6.97
C GLU A 122 15.13 14.29 -6.62
N THR A 123 13.81 14.21 -6.42
CA THR A 123 13.02 15.25 -5.76
C THR A 123 12.54 14.68 -4.43
N VAL A 124 12.91 15.35 -3.34
CA VAL A 124 12.59 14.89 -1.98
C VAL A 124 11.58 15.83 -1.34
N LEU A 125 10.47 15.27 -0.88
CA LEU A 125 9.46 15.97 -0.09
C LEU A 125 9.52 15.40 1.32
N VAL A 126 9.62 16.26 2.34
CA VAL A 126 9.78 15.84 3.75
C VAL A 126 8.67 16.43 4.59
N GLU A 127 8.09 15.61 5.47
CA GLU A 127 7.18 16.02 6.54
C GLU A 127 7.72 15.55 7.89
N HIS A 128 7.84 16.45 8.85
CA HIS A 128 8.14 16.09 10.23
C HIS A 128 6.88 15.60 10.92
N CYS A 129 6.91 14.39 11.47
CA CYS A 129 5.76 13.76 12.10
C CYS A 129 6.09 13.28 13.52
N SER A 130 5.23 13.58 14.48
CA SER A 130 5.30 12.93 15.79
C SER A 130 4.79 11.49 15.72
N ALA A 131 5.28 10.63 16.62
CA ALA A 131 4.78 9.24 16.71
C ALA A 131 3.26 9.20 16.96
N GLN A 132 2.72 10.17 17.73
CA GLN A 132 1.28 10.25 17.95
C GLN A 132 0.50 10.51 16.65
N GLN A 133 0.93 11.48 15.82
CA GLN A 133 0.30 11.75 14.53
C GLN A 133 0.33 10.54 13.60
N LEU A 134 1.46 9.82 13.59
CA LEU A 134 1.61 8.61 12.80
C LEU A 134 0.77 7.45 13.33
N GLN A 135 0.63 7.33 14.65
CA GLN A 135 -0.26 6.36 15.28
C GLN A 135 -1.72 6.61 14.90
N GLU A 136 -2.18 7.83 15.05
CA GLU A 136 -3.55 8.22 14.70
C GLU A 136 -3.86 7.91 13.22
N HIS A 137 -2.90 8.22 12.32
CA HIS A 137 -3.00 7.88 10.91
C HIS A 137 -3.10 6.37 10.68
N PHE A 138 -2.23 5.58 11.31
CA PHE A 138 -2.21 4.12 11.21
C PHE A 138 -3.52 3.52 11.71
N GLU A 139 -3.99 3.91 12.89
CA GLU A 139 -5.21 3.40 13.51
C GLU A 139 -6.44 3.75 12.69
N GLN A 140 -6.51 4.97 12.13
CA GLN A 140 -7.60 5.38 11.24
C GLN A 140 -7.67 4.50 10.00
N HIS A 141 -6.53 4.22 9.35
CA HIS A 141 -6.49 3.37 8.16
C HIS A 141 -6.82 1.91 8.47
N CYS A 142 -6.32 1.38 9.58
CA CYS A 142 -6.63 0.03 10.05
C CYS A 142 -8.12 -0.11 10.40
N GLY A 143 -8.70 0.87 11.09
CA GLY A 143 -10.12 0.87 11.44
C GLY A 143 -11.02 0.89 10.19
N ARG A 144 -10.69 1.72 9.20
CA ARG A 144 -11.41 1.75 7.91
C ARG A 144 -11.31 0.41 7.18
N PHE A 145 -10.13 -0.21 7.19
CA PHE A 145 -9.94 -1.52 6.58
C PHE A 145 -10.76 -2.61 7.28
N LEU A 146 -10.78 -2.64 8.61
CA LEU A 146 -11.57 -3.61 9.39
C LEU A 146 -13.07 -3.45 9.15
N LEU A 147 -13.56 -2.21 9.09
CA LEU A 147 -14.96 -1.93 8.76
C LEU A 147 -15.31 -2.47 7.37
N TRP A 148 -14.51 -2.16 6.35
CA TRP A 148 -14.70 -2.67 5.00
C TRP A 148 -14.63 -4.20 4.94
N ALA A 149 -13.63 -4.82 5.58
CA ALA A 149 -13.47 -6.27 5.61
C ALA A 149 -14.67 -6.96 6.27
N GLY A 150 -15.20 -6.38 7.35
CA GLY A 150 -16.43 -6.86 8.02
C GLY A 150 -17.64 -6.80 7.09
N GLN A 151 -17.81 -5.70 6.36
CA GLN A 151 -18.89 -5.57 5.37
C GLN A 151 -18.75 -6.59 4.24
N GLN A 152 -17.54 -6.81 3.72
CA GLN A 152 -17.28 -7.82 2.69
C GLN A 152 -17.58 -9.24 3.18
N LEU A 153 -17.21 -9.55 4.43
CA LEU A 153 -17.51 -10.84 5.03
C LEU A 153 -19.02 -11.05 5.19
N ALA A 154 -19.73 -10.07 5.73
CA ALA A 154 -21.19 -10.13 5.88
C ALA A 154 -21.89 -10.30 4.53
N HIS A 155 -21.45 -9.54 3.50
CA HIS A 155 -22.00 -9.68 2.15
C HIS A 155 -21.74 -11.08 1.56
N ARG A 156 -20.52 -11.62 1.76
CA ARG A 156 -20.19 -12.99 1.32
C ARG A 156 -21.09 -14.03 2.00
N MET A 157 -21.25 -13.93 3.32
CA MET A 157 -22.12 -14.85 4.07
C MET A 157 -23.56 -14.78 3.59
N ALA A 158 -24.12 -13.59 3.40
CA ALA A 158 -25.47 -13.39 2.88
C ALA A 158 -25.64 -13.98 1.47
N ARG A 159 -24.67 -13.74 0.59
CA ARG A 159 -24.65 -14.32 -0.76
C ARG A 159 -24.60 -15.84 -0.73
N ASP A 160 -23.72 -16.41 0.07
CA ASP A 160 -23.54 -17.86 0.15
C ASP A 160 -24.80 -18.54 0.72
N THR A 161 -25.47 -17.92 1.71
CA THR A 161 -26.78 -18.37 2.22
C THR A 161 -27.86 -18.30 1.13
N ALA A 162 -27.92 -17.20 0.38
CA ALA A 162 -28.88 -17.05 -0.72
C ALA A 162 -28.65 -18.08 -1.83
N LEU A 163 -27.37 -18.34 -2.16
CA LEU A 163 -27.01 -19.37 -3.16
C LEU A 163 -27.39 -20.78 -2.73
N GLN A 164 -27.24 -21.11 -1.44
CA GLN A 164 -27.66 -22.42 -0.88
C GLN A 164 -29.17 -22.60 -0.95
N ALA A 165 -29.93 -21.54 -0.79
CA ALA A 165 -31.39 -21.56 -0.88
C ALA A 165 -31.92 -21.51 -2.34
N LEU A 166 -31.03 -21.28 -3.31
CA LEU A 166 -31.41 -21.16 -4.72
C LEU A 166 -31.79 -22.53 -5.28
N THR A 167 -33.03 -22.67 -5.72
CA THR A 167 -33.49 -23.87 -6.45
C THR A 167 -33.32 -23.64 -7.94
N PHE A 168 -32.93 -24.69 -8.66
CA PHE A 168 -32.84 -24.61 -10.12
C PHE A 168 -34.24 -24.37 -10.69
N PRO A 169 -34.46 -23.27 -11.48
CA PRO A 169 -35.79 -22.82 -11.86
C PRO A 169 -36.43 -23.69 -12.97
N PHE A 170 -35.67 -24.58 -13.57
CA PHE A 170 -36.12 -25.45 -14.64
C PHE A 170 -35.96 -26.89 -14.18
N GLY A 171 -36.97 -27.68 -14.05
CA GLY A 171 -36.98 -29.08 -13.61
C GLY A 171 -35.60 -29.78 -13.61
N ASP A 172 -35.20 -30.40 -14.70
CA ASP A 172 -33.92 -31.11 -14.80
C ASP A 172 -32.85 -30.31 -15.54
N PHE A 173 -31.58 -30.49 -15.14
CA PHE A 173 -30.44 -29.99 -15.88
C PHE A 173 -30.36 -30.66 -17.27
N ARG A 174 -30.08 -29.89 -18.30
CA ARG A 174 -29.72 -30.46 -19.60
C ARG A 174 -28.42 -31.26 -19.50
N ALA A 175 -28.23 -32.24 -20.37
CA ALA A 175 -27.01 -33.01 -20.42
C ALA A 175 -25.78 -32.08 -20.53
N GLY A 176 -24.83 -32.26 -19.61
CA GLY A 176 -23.60 -31.45 -19.54
C GLY A 176 -23.70 -30.13 -18.74
N GLN A 177 -24.88 -29.61 -18.42
CA GLN A 177 -24.99 -28.36 -17.64
C GLN A 177 -24.48 -28.50 -16.21
N ARG A 178 -24.83 -29.58 -15.53
CA ARG A 178 -24.39 -29.80 -14.15
C ARG A 178 -22.86 -29.98 -14.03
N PRO A 179 -22.20 -30.85 -14.82
CA PRO A 179 -20.75 -30.96 -14.81
C PRO A 179 -20.04 -29.65 -15.18
N LEU A 180 -20.60 -28.85 -16.09
CA LEU A 180 -20.04 -27.56 -16.44
C LEU A 180 -20.12 -26.56 -15.28
N ALA A 181 -21.27 -26.49 -14.58
CA ALA A 181 -21.44 -25.64 -13.42
C ALA A 181 -20.46 -26.03 -12.29
N GLU A 182 -20.33 -27.33 -12.02
CA GLU A 182 -19.42 -27.87 -11.02
C GLU A 182 -17.92 -27.63 -11.36
N ALA A 183 -17.58 -27.54 -12.65
CA ALA A 183 -16.21 -27.25 -13.08
C ALA A 183 -15.82 -25.76 -13.03
N VAL A 184 -16.80 -24.86 -12.96
CA VAL A 184 -16.59 -23.40 -12.94
C VAL A 184 -16.56 -22.85 -11.51
N TYR A 185 -17.09 -23.58 -10.54
CA TYR A 185 -17.12 -23.24 -9.10
C TYR A 185 -16.13 -24.05 -8.30
#